data_5667bf76b8338cee2b753979244c884c
#
_entry.id   5667bf76b8338cee2b753979244c884c
#
_cell.length_a   1.000
_cell.length_b   1.000
_cell.length_c   1.000
_cell.angle_alpha   90.00
_cell.angle_beta   90.00
_cell.angle_gamma   90.00
#
_symmetry.space_group_name_H-M   'P 1'
#
loop_
_entity.id
_entity.type
_entity.pdbx_description
1 polymer ?
#
loop_
_entity_poly.entity_id
_entity_poly.type
_entity_poly.pdbx_seq_one_letter_code
_entity_poly.pdbx_strand_id
1 'polypeptide(L)'
;VNNKQQKAAQNIKRKNIIYSPLYDELINIQNNILEQNPFPWYIEFEKGPQTILPHPQYDAWRRIKSDTRYLEVPDYLKKQIEKLENTIHDYIEYRYKANVEIQTILNNSLSENGLSKCEIINIGQVLSSDILENKKNDFYNEAMMSDDNIDNDRKNIFNEVMLTKCNENMIIIETRKRYYAWCEVQKQTIEMLSIMIKQVLLKYEA
;
A
#
# COMPACT_ATOMS: atom_id res chain seq x y z
N VAL A 1 -15.89 8.45 -43.98
CA VAL A 1 -15.47 7.08 -43.60
C VAL A 1 -14.17 7.16 -42.76
N ASN A 2 -13.25 8.02 -43.14
CA ASN A 2 -11.89 8.09 -42.51
C ASN A 2 -11.89 8.49 -41.02
N ASN A 3 -12.78 9.41 -40.62
CA ASN A 3 -12.75 9.99 -39.28
C ASN A 3 -13.24 9.01 -38.16
N LYS A 4 -14.22 8.15 -38.46
CA LYS A 4 -14.72 7.14 -37.51
C LYS A 4 -13.70 6.02 -37.28
N GLN A 5 -13.06 5.58 -38.35
CA GLN A 5 -12.03 4.52 -38.32
C GLN A 5 -10.77 5.01 -37.57
N GLN A 6 -10.33 6.24 -37.82
CA GLN A 6 -9.21 6.85 -37.11
C GLN A 6 -9.49 6.98 -35.60
N LYS A 7 -10.70 7.41 -35.23
CA LYS A 7 -11.11 7.53 -33.83
C LYS A 7 -11.18 6.17 -33.14
N ALA A 8 -11.68 5.15 -33.82
CA ALA A 8 -11.69 3.78 -33.29
C ALA A 8 -10.28 3.27 -33.06
N ALA A 9 -9.38 3.37 -34.06
CA ALA A 9 -7.99 2.96 -33.94
C ALA A 9 -7.25 3.67 -32.80
N GLN A 10 -7.50 4.98 -32.62
CA GLN A 10 -6.91 5.75 -31.52
C GLN A 10 -7.41 5.27 -30.14
N ASN A 11 -8.69 4.96 -29.98
CA ASN A 11 -9.24 4.46 -28.73
C ASN A 11 -8.74 3.06 -28.38
N ILE A 12 -8.65 2.19 -29.38
CA ILE A 12 -8.06 0.83 -29.22
C ILE A 12 -6.58 0.95 -28.82
N LYS A 13 -5.83 1.83 -29.48
CA LYS A 13 -4.44 2.10 -29.11
C LYS A 13 -4.32 2.57 -27.65
N ARG A 14 -5.10 3.55 -27.21
CA ARG A 14 -5.11 4.04 -25.82
C ARG A 14 -5.40 2.92 -24.81
N LYS A 15 -6.40 2.08 -25.10
CA LYS A 15 -6.71 0.92 -24.27
C LYS A 15 -5.48 0.03 -24.09
N ASN A 16 -4.80 -0.31 -25.19
CA ASN A 16 -3.69 -1.27 -25.16
C ASN A 16 -2.41 -0.72 -24.51
N ILE A 17 -2.11 0.58 -24.68
CA ILE A 17 -0.84 1.15 -24.21
C ILE A 17 -0.94 1.94 -22.91
N ILE A 18 -2.15 2.27 -22.45
CA ILE A 18 -2.41 3.06 -21.25
C ILE A 18 -3.30 2.31 -20.27
N TYR A 19 -4.58 2.02 -20.66
CA TYR A 19 -5.58 1.55 -19.70
C TYR A 19 -5.32 0.12 -19.24
N SER A 20 -5.02 -0.79 -20.14
CA SER A 20 -4.77 -2.20 -19.80
C SER A 20 -3.50 -2.38 -18.95
N PRO A 21 -2.34 -1.78 -19.29
CA PRO A 21 -1.16 -1.85 -18.43
C PRO A 21 -1.37 -1.30 -17.03
N LEU A 22 -2.09 -0.18 -16.90
CA LEU A 22 -2.44 0.40 -15.59
C LEU A 22 -3.39 -0.51 -14.80
N TYR A 23 -4.41 -1.04 -15.45
CA TYR A 23 -5.35 -1.97 -14.83
C TYR A 23 -4.65 -3.22 -14.31
N ASP A 24 -3.83 -3.86 -15.14
CA ASP A 24 -3.10 -5.07 -14.77
C ASP A 24 -2.15 -4.83 -13.60
N GLU A 25 -1.45 -3.70 -13.58
CA GLU A 25 -0.57 -3.32 -12.48
C GLU A 25 -1.34 -3.12 -11.18
N LEU A 26 -2.44 -2.35 -11.20
CA LEU A 26 -3.22 -2.07 -10.00
C LEU A 26 -3.91 -3.32 -9.45
N ILE A 27 -4.41 -4.20 -10.31
CA ILE A 27 -4.97 -5.50 -9.90
C ILE A 27 -3.90 -6.38 -9.28
N ASN A 28 -2.70 -6.44 -9.87
CA ASN A 28 -1.59 -7.21 -9.30
C ASN A 28 -1.18 -6.69 -7.92
N ILE A 29 -1.08 -5.37 -7.77
CA ILE A 29 -0.77 -4.75 -6.48
C ILE A 29 -1.85 -5.09 -5.45
N GLN A 30 -3.12 -4.96 -5.81
CA GLN A 30 -4.25 -5.23 -4.91
C GLN A 30 -4.25 -6.69 -4.43
N ASN A 31 -4.23 -7.64 -5.36
CA ASN A 31 -4.50 -9.04 -5.06
C ASN A 31 -3.25 -9.80 -4.58
N ASN A 32 -2.07 -9.45 -5.10
CA ASN A 32 -0.86 -10.23 -4.86
C ASN A 32 0.12 -9.56 -3.89
N ILE A 33 -0.04 -8.28 -3.60
CA ILE A 33 0.87 -7.55 -2.73
C ILE A 33 0.17 -7.08 -1.47
N LEU A 34 -0.89 -6.28 -1.58
CA LEU A 34 -1.56 -5.71 -0.42
C LEU A 34 -2.30 -6.75 0.42
N GLU A 35 -2.86 -7.80 -0.20
CA GLU A 35 -3.48 -8.90 0.53
C GLU A 35 -2.47 -9.75 1.31
N GLN A 36 -1.26 -9.91 0.79
CA GLN A 36 -0.20 -10.70 1.43
C GLN A 36 0.66 -9.91 2.42
N ASN A 37 0.83 -8.63 2.18
CA ASN A 37 1.62 -7.72 3.01
C ASN A 37 0.85 -6.43 3.28
N PRO A 38 -0.16 -6.45 4.16
CA PRO A 38 -0.91 -5.26 4.53
C PRO A 38 -0.02 -4.23 5.22
N PHE A 39 -0.34 -2.97 5.07
CA PHE A 39 0.45 -1.86 5.61
C PHE A 39 1.92 -1.87 5.19
N PRO A 40 2.22 -1.95 3.88
CA PRO A 40 3.60 -2.02 3.42
C PRO A 40 4.37 -0.78 3.85
N TRP A 41 5.63 -0.98 4.22
CA TRP A 41 6.51 0.12 4.64
C TRP A 41 7.26 0.77 3.48
N TYR A 42 7.29 0.09 2.34
CA TYR A 42 7.97 0.53 1.14
C TYR A 42 7.04 0.47 -0.07
N ILE A 43 7.00 1.56 -0.82
CA ILE A 43 6.21 1.68 -2.04
C ILE A 43 7.12 2.32 -3.09
N GLU A 44 7.27 1.67 -4.23
CA GLU A 44 8.17 2.12 -5.27
C GLU A 44 7.40 2.92 -6.33
N PHE A 45 7.65 4.23 -6.37
CA PHE A 45 7.25 5.10 -7.48
C PHE A 45 8.40 5.35 -8.44
N GLU A 46 9.63 5.19 -7.97
CA GLU A 46 10.86 5.32 -8.71
C GLU A 46 11.74 4.10 -8.44
N LYS A 47 12.74 3.86 -9.28
CA LYS A 47 13.63 2.72 -9.09
C LYS A 47 14.40 2.84 -7.77
N GLY A 48 14.07 2.03 -6.82
CA GLY A 48 14.63 2.00 -5.48
C GLY A 48 15.41 0.73 -5.16
N PRO A 49 15.94 0.59 -3.93
CA PRO A 49 16.63 -0.61 -3.49
C PRO A 49 15.67 -1.80 -3.47
N GLN A 50 16.19 -2.98 -3.76
CA GLN A 50 15.42 -4.23 -3.62
C GLN A 50 15.12 -4.48 -2.15
N THR A 51 13.87 -4.79 -1.84
CA THR A 51 13.43 -5.19 -0.51
C THR A 51 13.14 -6.70 -0.47
N ILE A 52 13.25 -7.29 0.71
CA ILE A 52 13.01 -8.73 0.91
C ILE A 52 11.51 -9.06 0.82
N LEU A 53 10.66 -8.12 1.27
CA LEU A 53 9.21 -8.31 1.27
C LEU A 53 8.58 -7.76 -0.02
N PRO A 54 7.52 -8.40 -0.52
CA PRO A 54 6.75 -7.85 -1.62
C PRO A 54 6.25 -6.44 -1.29
N HIS A 55 6.45 -5.51 -2.20
CA HIS A 55 6.00 -4.13 -2.05
C HIS A 55 5.35 -3.61 -3.34
N PRO A 56 4.43 -2.65 -3.24
CA PRO A 56 3.78 -2.05 -4.41
C PRO A 56 4.78 -1.31 -5.30
N GLN A 57 4.71 -1.58 -6.60
CA GLN A 57 5.50 -0.93 -7.64
C GLN A 57 4.57 -0.37 -8.71
N TYR A 58 4.60 0.94 -8.91
CA TYR A 58 3.75 1.62 -9.90
C TYR A 58 4.51 1.91 -11.21
N ASP A 59 5.14 0.88 -11.75
CA ASP A 59 6.02 0.96 -12.92
C ASP A 59 5.30 1.37 -14.20
N ALA A 60 4.10 0.84 -14.44
CA ALA A 60 3.33 1.17 -15.65
C ALA A 60 2.99 2.67 -15.67
N TRP A 61 2.52 3.22 -14.57
CA TRP A 61 2.24 4.65 -14.47
C TRP A 61 3.50 5.50 -14.62
N ARG A 62 4.58 5.13 -13.97
CA ARG A 62 5.87 5.81 -14.10
C ARG A 62 6.34 5.86 -15.55
N ARG A 63 6.27 4.76 -16.28
CA ARG A 63 6.64 4.68 -17.70
C ARG A 63 5.73 5.54 -18.58
N ILE A 64 4.44 5.53 -18.32
CA ILE A 64 3.48 6.37 -19.06
C ILE A 64 3.77 7.85 -18.83
N LYS A 65 4.06 8.27 -17.60
CA LYS A 65 4.42 9.67 -17.29
C LYS A 65 5.72 10.12 -17.95
N SER A 66 6.63 9.22 -18.25
CA SER A 66 7.97 9.53 -18.78
C SER A 66 8.03 9.66 -20.30
N ASP A 67 6.94 9.38 -21.02
CA ASP A 67 6.92 9.44 -22.49
C ASP A 67 5.65 10.11 -23.05
N THR A 68 5.53 10.10 -24.38
CA THR A 68 4.42 10.75 -25.11
C THR A 68 3.04 10.17 -24.80
N ARG A 69 2.93 8.97 -24.23
CA ARG A 69 1.66 8.37 -23.83
C ARG A 69 0.93 9.23 -22.81
N TYR A 70 1.67 9.96 -21.96
CA TYR A 70 1.08 10.86 -20.97
C TYR A 70 0.18 11.93 -21.58
N LEU A 71 0.49 12.41 -22.78
CA LEU A 71 -0.32 13.38 -23.52
C LEU A 71 -1.67 12.80 -23.97
N GLU A 72 -1.75 11.48 -24.11
CA GLU A 72 -2.96 10.75 -24.52
C GLU A 72 -3.82 10.30 -23.32
N VAL A 73 -3.35 10.46 -22.09
CA VAL A 73 -4.13 10.12 -20.88
C VAL A 73 -5.24 11.15 -20.68
N PRO A 74 -6.52 10.73 -20.57
CA PRO A 74 -7.62 11.66 -20.28
C PRO A 74 -7.44 12.38 -18.94
N ASP A 75 -7.85 13.66 -18.88
CA ASP A 75 -7.66 14.49 -17.68
C ASP A 75 -8.36 13.92 -16.43
N TYR A 76 -9.53 13.31 -16.60
CA TYR A 76 -10.22 12.68 -15.48
C TYR A 76 -9.46 11.47 -14.91
N LEU A 77 -8.75 10.71 -15.76
CA LEU A 77 -7.89 9.62 -15.31
C LEU A 77 -6.62 10.16 -14.63
N LYS A 78 -6.01 11.23 -15.17
CA LYS A 78 -4.89 11.91 -14.51
C LYS A 78 -5.25 12.35 -13.10
N LYS A 79 -6.41 13.00 -12.94
CA LYS A 79 -6.91 13.45 -11.62
C LYS A 79 -7.17 12.27 -10.66
N GLN A 80 -7.71 11.17 -11.17
CA GLN A 80 -7.94 9.99 -10.33
C GLN A 80 -6.62 9.37 -9.86
N ILE A 81 -5.62 9.28 -10.73
CA ILE A 81 -4.31 8.73 -10.36
C ILE A 81 -3.56 9.70 -9.45
N GLU A 82 -3.66 11.02 -9.66
CA GLU A 82 -3.12 12.02 -8.73
C GLU A 82 -3.73 11.87 -7.33
N LYS A 83 -5.04 11.65 -7.24
CA LYS A 83 -5.70 11.34 -5.98
C LYS A 83 -5.13 10.07 -5.33
N LEU A 84 -4.88 9.02 -6.12
CA LEU A 84 -4.24 7.80 -5.64
C LEU A 84 -2.83 8.07 -5.11
N GLU A 85 -1.99 8.78 -5.87
CA GLU A 85 -0.63 9.16 -5.45
C GLU A 85 -0.66 9.95 -4.13
N ASN A 86 -1.55 10.93 -4.01
CA ASN A 86 -1.67 11.73 -2.79
C ASN A 86 -2.08 10.90 -1.57
N THR A 87 -3.03 9.98 -1.71
CA THR A 87 -3.41 9.09 -0.59
C THR A 87 -2.29 8.15 -0.19
N ILE A 88 -1.47 7.69 -1.14
CA ILE A 88 -0.29 6.88 -0.85
C ILE A 88 0.77 7.70 -0.10
N HIS A 89 1.05 8.92 -0.53
CA HIS A 89 2.01 9.80 0.15
C HIS A 89 1.58 10.11 1.59
N ASP A 90 0.30 10.41 1.80
CA ASP A 90 -0.26 10.61 3.14
C ASP A 90 -0.08 9.36 4.02
N TYR A 91 -0.32 8.18 3.47
CA TYR A 91 -0.10 6.92 4.18
C TYR A 91 1.37 6.71 4.53
N ILE A 92 2.31 6.91 3.59
CA ILE A 92 3.74 6.72 3.82
C ILE A 92 4.23 7.61 4.98
N GLU A 93 3.80 8.87 4.99
CA GLU A 93 4.16 9.81 6.06
C GLU A 93 3.72 9.30 7.44
N TYR A 94 2.47 8.87 7.54
CA TYR A 94 1.92 8.35 8.80
C TYR A 94 2.49 6.97 9.17
N ARG A 95 2.77 6.14 8.18
CA ARG A 95 3.44 4.85 8.38
C ARG A 95 4.81 5.02 9.02
N TYR A 96 5.57 6.02 8.58
CA TYR A 96 6.85 6.36 9.19
C TYR A 96 6.68 6.82 10.65
N LYS A 97 5.74 7.73 10.90
CA LYS A 97 5.42 8.19 12.26
C LYS A 97 5.00 7.04 13.17
N ALA A 98 4.15 6.12 12.66
CA ALA A 98 3.72 4.95 13.40
C ALA A 98 4.89 4.01 13.74
N ASN A 99 5.85 3.85 12.84
CA ASN A 99 7.06 3.06 13.11
C ASN A 99 7.85 3.61 14.31
N VAL A 100 8.09 4.92 14.32
CA VAL A 100 8.78 5.60 15.41
C VAL A 100 7.99 5.50 16.72
N GLU A 101 6.69 5.70 16.66
CA GLU A 101 5.81 5.68 17.82
C GLU A 101 5.73 4.30 18.47
N ILE A 102 5.49 3.25 17.69
CA ILE A 102 5.45 1.87 18.19
C ILE A 102 6.78 1.48 18.80
N GLN A 103 7.89 1.80 18.14
CA GLN A 103 9.22 1.52 18.65
C GLN A 103 9.49 2.24 19.97
N THR A 104 9.05 3.49 20.10
CA THR A 104 9.19 4.29 21.32
C THR A 104 8.36 3.72 22.47
N ILE A 105 7.08 3.40 22.22
CA ILE A 105 6.17 2.81 23.22
C ILE A 105 6.73 1.48 23.72
N LEU A 106 7.20 0.63 22.82
CA LEU A 106 7.78 -0.66 23.17
C LEU A 106 9.03 -0.48 24.05
N ASN A 107 9.97 0.33 23.62
CA ASN A 107 11.25 0.51 24.34
C ASN A 107 11.06 1.17 25.72
N ASN A 108 10.10 2.06 25.85
CA ASN A 108 9.74 2.64 27.15
C ASN A 108 9.17 1.56 28.07
N SER A 109 8.25 0.74 27.59
CA SER A 109 7.65 -0.34 28.38
C SER A 109 8.67 -1.41 28.78
N LEU A 110 9.61 -1.76 27.90
CA LEU A 110 10.72 -2.65 28.22
C LEU A 110 11.61 -2.05 29.34
N SER A 111 11.98 -0.79 29.21
CA SER A 111 12.82 -0.08 30.20
C SER A 111 12.14 0.05 31.57
N GLU A 112 10.84 0.31 31.61
CA GLU A 112 10.02 0.34 32.85
C GLU A 112 10.03 -1.00 33.59
N ASN A 113 10.21 -2.11 32.87
CA ASN A 113 10.31 -3.45 33.41
C ASN A 113 11.77 -3.96 33.59
N GLY A 114 12.76 -3.07 33.46
CA GLY A 114 14.17 -3.41 33.64
C GLY A 114 14.76 -4.27 32.53
N LEU A 115 14.09 -4.31 31.36
CA LEU A 115 14.50 -5.10 30.20
C LEU A 115 15.23 -4.25 29.16
N SER A 116 16.12 -4.89 28.39
CA SER A 116 16.85 -4.21 27.33
C SER A 116 15.94 -3.90 26.14
N LYS A 117 16.23 -2.79 25.46
CA LYS A 117 15.56 -2.37 24.23
C LYS A 117 15.75 -3.38 23.10
N CYS A 118 14.79 -3.41 22.18
CA CYS A 118 14.86 -4.19 20.95
C CYS A 118 14.37 -3.35 19.77
N GLU A 119 14.66 -3.81 18.55
CA GLU A 119 14.26 -3.15 17.31
C GLU A 119 13.21 -4.00 16.59
N ILE A 120 12.15 -3.34 16.12
CA ILE A 120 11.12 -3.96 15.27
C ILE A 120 11.51 -3.74 13.80
N ILE A 121 11.61 -4.82 13.04
CA ILE A 121 11.92 -4.76 11.60
C ILE A 121 10.68 -4.41 10.79
N ASN A 122 9.55 -5.03 11.08
CA ASN A 122 8.31 -4.81 10.34
C ASN A 122 7.11 -4.71 11.29
N ILE A 123 6.46 -3.57 11.28
CA ILE A 123 5.23 -3.31 12.04
C ILE A 123 3.95 -3.49 11.20
N GLY A 124 4.04 -3.94 9.95
CA GLY A 124 2.88 -4.08 9.06
C GLY A 124 1.79 -4.94 9.67
N GLN A 125 2.16 -6.08 10.22
CA GLN A 125 1.23 -6.99 10.90
C GLN A 125 0.65 -6.39 12.18
N VAL A 126 1.44 -5.63 12.93
CA VAL A 126 0.97 -4.92 14.13
C VAL A 126 -0.10 -3.86 13.81
N LEU A 127 0.00 -3.23 12.63
CA LEU A 127 -0.98 -2.25 12.17
C LEU A 127 -2.29 -2.89 11.69
N SER A 128 -2.27 -4.17 11.33
CA SER A 128 -3.47 -4.88 10.90
C SER A 128 -4.50 -4.97 12.02
N SER A 129 -5.73 -4.53 11.75
CA SER A 129 -6.83 -4.61 12.73
C SER A 129 -7.13 -6.05 13.15
N ASP A 130 -7.03 -7.01 12.23
CA ASP A 130 -7.28 -8.42 12.52
C ASP A 130 -6.31 -8.98 13.58
N ILE A 131 -5.04 -8.60 13.50
CA ILE A 131 -4.03 -8.98 14.50
C ILE A 131 -4.32 -8.31 15.84
N LEU A 132 -4.64 -7.02 15.84
CA LEU A 132 -4.91 -6.26 17.06
C LEU A 132 -6.22 -6.69 17.76
N GLU A 133 -7.19 -7.13 17.02
CA GLU A 133 -8.45 -7.67 17.54
C GLU A 133 -8.30 -9.12 18.02
N ASN A 134 -7.37 -9.87 17.46
CA ASN A 134 -7.15 -11.27 17.79
C ASN A 134 -6.14 -11.42 18.96
N LYS A 135 -6.65 -11.44 20.17
CA LYS A 135 -5.87 -11.59 21.41
C LYS A 135 -5.02 -12.87 21.53
N LYS A 136 -5.15 -13.81 20.59
CA LYS A 136 -4.36 -15.06 20.57
C LYS A 136 -3.11 -14.97 19.72
N ASN A 137 -2.94 -13.90 18.94
CA ASN A 137 -1.79 -13.75 18.07
C ASN A 137 -0.52 -13.46 18.85
N ASP A 138 0.54 -14.06 18.40
CA ASP A 138 1.89 -13.82 18.87
C ASP A 138 2.51 -12.70 18.03
N PHE A 139 2.30 -11.45 18.42
CA PHE A 139 2.81 -10.28 17.71
C PHE A 139 4.32 -10.27 17.56
N TYR A 140 5.02 -10.91 18.46
CA TYR A 140 6.47 -11.04 18.38
C TYR A 140 6.92 -11.75 17.10
N ASN A 141 6.34 -12.91 16.80
CA ASN A 141 6.66 -13.66 15.59
C ASN A 141 6.17 -12.92 14.33
N GLU A 142 5.06 -12.20 14.42
CA GLU A 142 4.47 -11.46 13.31
C GLU A 142 5.23 -10.17 12.97
N ALA A 143 5.82 -9.51 13.96
CA ALA A 143 6.50 -8.22 13.79
C ALA A 143 7.93 -8.31 13.23
N MET A 144 8.47 -9.50 13.02
CA MET A 144 9.84 -9.71 12.53
C MET A 144 10.86 -8.88 13.33
N MET A 145 11.17 -9.32 14.55
CA MET A 145 12.12 -8.64 15.42
C MET A 145 13.56 -8.87 14.96
N SER A 146 14.44 -7.90 15.22
CA SER A 146 15.87 -7.99 14.88
C SER A 146 16.67 -8.88 15.82
N ASP A 147 16.14 -9.21 16.99
CA ASP A 147 16.84 -10.00 18.02
C ASP A 147 16.21 -11.39 18.18
N ASP A 148 16.92 -12.40 17.71
CA ASP A 148 16.49 -13.81 17.77
C ASP A 148 16.53 -14.41 19.20
N ASN A 149 17.14 -13.71 20.17
CA ASN A 149 17.31 -14.17 21.56
C ASN A 149 16.33 -13.49 22.54
N ILE A 150 15.19 -13.01 22.09
CA ILE A 150 14.22 -12.40 22.98
C ILE A 150 13.61 -13.45 23.92
N ASP A 151 13.75 -13.18 25.22
CA ASP A 151 13.15 -13.99 26.26
C ASP A 151 11.63 -13.86 26.35
N ASN A 152 10.99 -14.76 27.10
CA ASN A 152 9.54 -14.77 27.27
C ASN A 152 9.01 -13.49 27.92
N ASP A 153 9.78 -12.84 28.76
CA ASP A 153 9.33 -11.62 29.46
C ASP A 153 9.22 -10.46 28.47
N ARG A 154 10.19 -10.26 27.59
CA ARG A 154 10.11 -9.26 26.54
C ARG A 154 8.97 -9.55 25.56
N LYS A 155 8.78 -10.82 25.21
CA LYS A 155 7.69 -11.26 24.34
C LYS A 155 6.33 -10.93 24.95
N ASN A 156 6.13 -11.18 26.23
CA ASN A 156 4.88 -10.88 26.92
C ASN A 156 4.64 -9.38 26.97
N ILE A 157 5.64 -8.57 27.28
CA ILE A 157 5.52 -7.11 27.28
C ILE A 157 5.23 -6.58 25.89
N PHE A 158 5.89 -7.10 24.84
CA PHE A 158 5.61 -6.73 23.47
C PHE A 158 4.14 -6.98 23.11
N ASN A 159 3.63 -8.18 23.39
CA ASN A 159 2.24 -8.53 23.09
C ASN A 159 1.25 -7.66 23.88
N GLU A 160 1.51 -7.36 25.14
CA GLU A 160 0.67 -6.49 25.96
C GLU A 160 0.66 -5.05 25.42
N VAL A 161 1.81 -4.50 25.07
CA VAL A 161 1.94 -3.14 24.51
C VAL A 161 1.18 -3.00 23.20
N MET A 162 1.26 -4.01 22.31
CA MET A 162 0.53 -4.00 21.05
C MET A 162 -0.99 -4.02 21.26
N LEU A 163 -1.47 -4.81 22.21
CA LEU A 163 -2.91 -4.93 22.50
C LEU A 163 -3.52 -3.71 23.22
N THR A 164 -2.72 -3.01 24.03
CA THR A 164 -3.19 -1.90 24.86
C THR A 164 -2.78 -0.55 24.32
N LYS A 165 -1.54 -0.14 24.58
CA LYS A 165 -1.04 1.20 24.30
C LYS A 165 -1.06 1.58 22.82
N CYS A 166 -0.72 0.65 21.93
CA CYS A 166 -0.70 0.93 20.50
C CYS A 166 -2.09 1.03 19.91
N ASN A 167 -3.04 0.26 20.41
CA ASN A 167 -4.42 0.27 19.88
C ASN A 167 -5.17 1.59 20.15
N GLU A 168 -4.79 2.31 21.19
CA GLU A 168 -5.37 3.60 21.57
C GLU A 168 -4.56 4.81 21.03
N ASN A 169 -3.42 4.56 20.41
CA ASN A 169 -2.53 5.62 19.94
C ASN A 169 -3.08 6.31 18.69
N MET A 170 -3.20 7.63 18.72
CA MET A 170 -3.79 8.43 17.65
C MET A 170 -3.00 8.36 16.33
N ILE A 171 -1.67 8.26 16.37
CA ILE A 171 -0.84 8.13 15.15
C ILE A 171 -1.09 6.78 14.49
N ILE A 172 -1.22 5.72 15.27
CA ILE A 172 -1.52 4.38 14.77
C ILE A 172 -2.92 4.32 14.17
N ILE A 173 -3.92 4.91 14.86
CA ILE A 173 -5.29 5.02 14.36
C ILE A 173 -5.34 5.77 13.02
N GLU A 174 -4.67 6.93 12.94
CA GLU A 174 -4.60 7.70 11.69
C GLU A 174 -3.86 6.96 10.56
N THR A 175 -2.80 6.22 10.90
CA THR A 175 -2.09 5.39 9.90
C THR A 175 -3.02 4.35 9.28
N ARG A 176 -3.84 3.69 10.08
CA ARG A 176 -4.84 2.73 9.60
C ARG A 176 -5.87 3.39 8.69
N LYS A 177 -6.42 4.54 9.09
CA LYS A 177 -7.38 5.29 8.27
C LYS A 177 -6.80 5.65 6.90
N ARG A 178 -5.54 6.11 6.86
CA ARG A 178 -4.87 6.50 5.62
C ARG A 178 -4.58 5.30 4.72
N TYR A 179 -4.23 4.17 5.30
CA TYR A 179 -4.08 2.93 4.55
C TYR A 179 -5.39 2.49 3.90
N TYR A 180 -6.49 2.49 4.64
CA TYR A 180 -7.80 2.13 4.09
C TYR A 180 -8.31 3.16 3.06
N ALA A 181 -8.00 4.44 3.24
CA ALA A 181 -8.26 5.46 2.23
C ALA A 181 -7.50 5.18 0.92
N TRP A 182 -6.25 4.79 1.00
CA TRP A 182 -5.48 4.34 -0.17
C TRP A 182 -6.13 3.13 -0.83
N CYS A 183 -6.42 2.07 -0.09
CA CYS A 183 -7.07 0.88 -0.62
C CYS A 183 -8.39 1.21 -1.35
N GLU A 184 -9.19 2.10 -0.79
CA GLU A 184 -10.45 2.53 -1.40
C GLU A 184 -10.24 3.33 -2.70
N VAL A 185 -9.31 4.28 -2.72
CA VAL A 185 -9.00 5.06 -3.92
C VAL A 185 -8.40 4.17 -5.01
N GLN A 186 -7.57 3.20 -4.65
CA GLN A 186 -7.03 2.21 -5.60
C GLN A 186 -8.16 1.38 -6.22
N LYS A 187 -9.10 0.90 -5.41
CA LYS A 187 -10.28 0.17 -5.89
C LYS A 187 -11.12 1.02 -6.85
N GLN A 188 -11.39 2.27 -6.52
CA GLN A 188 -12.10 3.21 -7.39
C GLN A 188 -11.35 3.43 -8.72
N THR A 189 -10.03 3.49 -8.70
CA THR A 189 -9.20 3.64 -9.90
C THR A 189 -9.27 2.39 -10.79
N ILE A 190 -9.21 1.21 -10.19
CA ILE A 190 -9.41 -0.07 -10.90
C ILE A 190 -10.78 -0.13 -11.56
N GLU A 191 -11.83 0.25 -10.86
CA GLU A 191 -13.19 0.28 -11.42
C GLU A 191 -13.31 1.26 -12.59
N MET A 192 -12.74 2.46 -12.48
CA MET A 192 -12.69 3.44 -13.57
C MET A 192 -12.01 2.85 -14.81
N LEU A 193 -10.82 2.27 -14.66
CA LEU A 193 -10.09 1.64 -15.75
C LEU A 193 -10.86 0.47 -16.37
N SER A 194 -11.50 -0.36 -15.55
CA SER A 194 -12.35 -1.46 -16.02
C SER A 194 -13.49 -0.96 -16.92
N ILE A 195 -14.17 0.10 -16.51
CA ILE A 195 -15.25 0.72 -17.30
C ILE A 195 -14.70 1.26 -18.62
N MET A 196 -13.58 1.99 -18.59
CA MET A 196 -12.95 2.54 -19.78
C MET A 196 -12.54 1.45 -20.79
N ILE A 197 -11.95 0.36 -20.32
CA ILE A 197 -11.56 -0.79 -21.13
C ILE A 197 -12.81 -1.44 -21.75
N LYS A 198 -13.83 -1.73 -20.95
CA LYS A 198 -15.08 -2.35 -21.43
C LYS A 198 -15.80 -1.49 -22.46
N GLN A 199 -15.81 -0.18 -22.31
CA GLN A 199 -16.41 0.74 -23.29
C GLN A 199 -15.71 0.66 -24.66
N VAL A 200 -14.38 0.54 -24.68
CA VAL A 200 -13.62 0.38 -25.93
C VAL A 200 -13.89 -0.99 -26.54
N LEU A 201 -13.86 -2.07 -25.76
CA LEU A 201 -14.14 -3.43 -26.23
C LEU A 201 -15.52 -3.53 -26.85
N LEU A 202 -16.56 -3.09 -26.16
CA LEU A 202 -17.94 -3.17 -26.62
C LEU A 202 -18.21 -2.32 -27.89
N LYS A 203 -17.49 -1.22 -28.04
CA LYS A 203 -17.74 -0.30 -29.15
C LYS A 203 -16.95 -0.60 -30.40
N TYR A 204 -15.76 -1.16 -30.28
CA TYR A 204 -14.81 -1.25 -31.38
C TYR A 204 -14.21 -2.63 -31.61
N GLU A 205 -14.31 -3.56 -30.67
CA GLU A 205 -13.71 -4.90 -30.73
C GLU A 205 -14.73 -6.03 -30.54
N ALA A 206 -16.04 -5.70 -30.47
CA ALA A 206 -17.13 -6.68 -30.37
C ALA A 206 -17.56 -7.22 -31.75
#